data_f48e2e8070d657cb10a083e2b89b582a
#
_entry.id   f48e2e8070d657cb10a083e2b89b582a
#
_cell.length_a   1.000
_cell.length_b   1.000
_cell.length_c   1.000
_cell.angle_alpha   90.00
_cell.angle_beta   90.00
_cell.angle_gamma   90.00
#
_symmetry.space_group_name_H-M   'P 1'
#
loop_
_entity.id
_entity.type
_entity.pdbx_description
1 polymer ?
#
loop_
_entity_poly.entity_id
_entity_poly.type
_entity_poly.pdbx_seq_one_letter_code
_entity_poly.pdbx_strand_id
1 'polypeptide(L)'
;MIKQINVSNMQKFESQLIKAQAEGYTHIVPYANEIMIYQSMLDAVQLRQTSIVVDYTVDGQYKNDCRYFGQSSINFADWAQNNNYYPNMIYAIQQTLDLIHYYSVETIFDLALLTLLKGDLSIDGHVVFDFKAPLATSPSIWEIVQNFEDIDMTSQFYLNKIAYINRHVIPFRNVYVEDTEQLNAPDNWLYSTKFLLPKWLYKISKQRFDNKQLQHLGIYTKQPNALKDHIVFIGDHYQYVGNSKYLFTYFVKHNPMTACYFVTDDRRGPHFISPNTEKADELINSARVVLVENDIPETLQPNGTLIQLHQGTPIMQLFLDSKEPVKNLETPFYRAKRYNRWLQFDYVIHSADDVSHFYQTAFPSHHANVLAYGNAKQQYLLQKRNEITIQQQYKKSFKIDDSKSVLFYAPIGLVRAQQLPFSDALLKAYHVVVQGVEESILPEEVIVAPTYLSAQDLILMSDVVITDYSNIIFDAMAIDKTVALYTPNHSQYIEAQDVNEDIWRHLSKIWYTDRQLLINNLISQAIPVIKYPQIQHKEQPLESISQLILSKMKSSQ
;
A
#
# COMPACT_ATOMS: atom_id res chain seq x y z
N MET A 1 -19.92 -35.24 -18.90
CA MET A 1 -18.74 -36.05 -18.52
C MET A 1 -17.69 -35.13 -17.90
N ILE A 2 -16.99 -35.58 -16.88
CA ILE A 2 -15.93 -34.86 -16.18
C ILE A 2 -14.56 -35.36 -16.61
N LYS A 3 -13.62 -34.46 -16.89
CA LYS A 3 -12.23 -34.81 -17.19
C LYS A 3 -11.31 -34.26 -16.11
N GLN A 4 -10.38 -35.07 -15.63
CA GLN A 4 -9.30 -34.59 -14.77
C GLN A 4 -8.22 -33.88 -15.61
N ILE A 5 -7.82 -32.67 -15.22
CA ILE A 5 -6.80 -31.88 -15.91
C ILE A 5 -5.71 -31.48 -14.92
N ASN A 6 -4.46 -31.69 -15.32
CA ASN A 6 -3.31 -31.28 -14.53
C ASN A 6 -3.14 -29.76 -14.61
N VAL A 7 -3.18 -29.08 -13.47
CA VAL A 7 -3.08 -27.62 -13.34
C VAL A 7 -1.70 -27.14 -12.85
N SER A 8 -0.72 -28.03 -12.76
CA SER A 8 0.65 -27.65 -12.42
C SER A 8 1.33 -26.76 -13.48
N ASN A 9 0.74 -26.64 -14.67
CA ASN A 9 1.20 -25.75 -15.73
C ASN A 9 0.00 -25.04 -16.38
N MET A 10 -0.34 -23.88 -15.88
CA MET A 10 -1.47 -23.08 -16.34
C MET A 10 -1.30 -22.53 -17.78
N GLN A 11 -0.08 -22.39 -18.29
CA GLN A 11 0.16 -21.92 -19.67
C GLN A 11 -0.42 -22.87 -20.73
N LYS A 12 -0.60 -24.15 -20.40
CA LYS A 12 -1.21 -25.15 -21.29
C LYS A 12 -2.69 -25.38 -20.98
N PHE A 13 -3.24 -24.71 -20.00
CA PHE A 13 -4.56 -25.00 -19.46
C PHE A 13 -5.67 -24.77 -20.49
N GLU A 14 -5.64 -23.62 -21.18
CA GLU A 14 -6.62 -23.29 -22.23
C GLU A 14 -6.66 -24.38 -23.35
N SER A 15 -5.48 -24.77 -23.85
CA SER A 15 -5.39 -25.81 -24.88
C SER A 15 -5.91 -27.16 -24.40
N GLN A 16 -5.74 -27.49 -23.13
CA GLN A 16 -6.28 -28.72 -22.52
C GLN A 16 -7.79 -28.65 -22.37
N LEU A 17 -8.37 -27.47 -22.07
CA LEU A 17 -9.81 -27.26 -22.01
C LEU A 17 -10.45 -27.42 -23.39
N ILE A 18 -9.91 -26.79 -24.42
CA ILE A 18 -10.39 -26.89 -25.80
C ILE A 18 -10.37 -28.37 -26.27
N LYS A 19 -9.28 -29.09 -25.98
CA LYS A 19 -9.17 -30.50 -26.28
C LYS A 19 -10.21 -31.33 -25.52
N ALA A 20 -10.43 -31.10 -24.25
CA ALA A 20 -11.44 -31.81 -23.45
C ALA A 20 -12.84 -31.55 -23.99
N GLN A 21 -13.16 -30.33 -24.40
CA GLN A 21 -14.44 -29.98 -25.00
C GLN A 21 -14.66 -30.73 -26.33
N ALA A 22 -13.64 -30.78 -27.18
CA ALA A 22 -13.68 -31.52 -28.45
C ALA A 22 -13.86 -33.04 -28.25
N GLU A 23 -13.40 -33.60 -27.15
CA GLU A 23 -13.58 -34.97 -26.72
C GLU A 23 -14.97 -35.23 -26.08
N GLY A 24 -15.84 -34.21 -25.97
CA GLY A 24 -17.21 -34.33 -25.45
C GLY A 24 -17.33 -34.22 -23.94
N TYR A 25 -16.28 -33.77 -23.23
CA TYR A 25 -16.38 -33.44 -21.81
C TYR A 25 -17.07 -32.09 -21.62
N THR A 26 -17.85 -31.97 -20.55
CA THR A 26 -18.57 -30.73 -20.20
C THR A 26 -17.96 -30.02 -18.98
N HIS A 27 -17.28 -30.78 -18.15
CA HIS A 27 -16.65 -30.27 -16.91
C HIS A 27 -15.24 -30.80 -16.77
N ILE A 28 -14.46 -30.07 -15.98
CA ILE A 28 -13.13 -30.50 -15.55
C ILE A 28 -13.02 -30.48 -14.04
N VAL A 29 -12.13 -31.35 -13.56
CA VAL A 29 -11.63 -31.32 -12.19
C VAL A 29 -10.14 -31.05 -12.25
N PRO A 30 -9.66 -30.00 -11.57
CA PRO A 30 -8.24 -29.74 -11.49
C PRO A 30 -7.56 -30.79 -10.60
N TYR A 31 -6.40 -31.27 -11.00
CA TYR A 31 -5.53 -32.02 -10.10
C TYR A 31 -4.10 -31.50 -10.15
N ALA A 32 -3.44 -31.56 -9.03
CA ALA A 32 -2.03 -31.24 -8.83
C ALA A 32 -1.53 -32.12 -7.66
N ASN A 33 -0.24 -32.02 -7.32
CA ASN A 33 0.31 -32.80 -6.21
C ASN A 33 -0.35 -32.47 -4.86
N GLU A 34 -0.92 -31.27 -4.75
CA GLU A 34 -1.56 -30.74 -3.55
C GLU A 34 -3.07 -31.02 -3.48
N ILE A 35 -3.66 -31.63 -4.52
CA ILE A 35 -5.11 -31.88 -4.60
C ILE A 35 -5.35 -33.38 -4.81
N MET A 36 -6.00 -34.01 -3.85
CA MET A 36 -6.41 -35.42 -3.96
C MET A 36 -7.91 -35.51 -4.14
N ILE A 37 -8.32 -36.25 -5.17
CA ILE A 37 -9.73 -36.47 -5.52
C ILE A 37 -9.95 -37.94 -5.84
N TYR A 38 -10.94 -38.53 -5.20
CA TYR A 38 -11.29 -39.92 -5.44
C TYR A 38 -12.25 -40.06 -6.65
N GLN A 39 -11.87 -40.84 -7.65
CA GLN A 39 -12.65 -41.03 -8.88
C GLN A 39 -14.10 -41.52 -8.60
N SER A 40 -14.29 -42.37 -7.60
CA SER A 40 -15.62 -42.85 -7.21
C SER A 40 -16.56 -41.74 -6.74
N MET A 41 -16.05 -40.64 -6.24
CA MET A 41 -16.85 -39.49 -5.87
C MET A 41 -17.26 -38.66 -7.08
N LEU A 42 -16.43 -38.58 -8.11
CA LEU A 42 -16.74 -37.86 -9.34
C LEU A 42 -17.85 -38.53 -10.16
N ASP A 43 -17.96 -39.84 -10.10
CA ASP A 43 -19.00 -40.60 -10.80
C ASP A 43 -20.41 -40.36 -10.22
N ALA A 44 -20.49 -39.89 -8.98
CA ALA A 44 -21.73 -39.56 -8.27
C ALA A 44 -22.22 -38.12 -8.51
N VAL A 45 -21.41 -37.25 -9.13
CA VAL A 45 -21.73 -35.83 -9.30
C VAL A 45 -22.89 -35.61 -10.25
N GLN A 46 -23.87 -34.84 -9.83
CA GLN A 46 -24.95 -34.38 -10.69
C GLN A 46 -24.49 -33.16 -11.50
N LEU A 47 -24.07 -33.40 -12.75
CA LEU A 47 -23.60 -32.34 -13.63
C LEU A 47 -24.75 -31.39 -14.02
N ARG A 48 -24.48 -30.11 -13.87
CA ARG A 48 -25.32 -28.99 -14.29
C ARG A 48 -24.60 -28.19 -15.38
N GLN A 49 -25.21 -27.11 -15.89
CA GLN A 49 -24.56 -26.25 -16.89
C GLN A 49 -23.52 -25.32 -16.27
N THR A 50 -23.52 -25.18 -14.96
CA THR A 50 -22.66 -24.28 -14.19
C THR A 50 -21.54 -25.05 -13.50
N SER A 51 -20.50 -24.34 -13.09
CA SER A 51 -19.47 -24.88 -12.20
C SER A 51 -20.07 -25.24 -10.83
N ILE A 52 -19.46 -26.22 -10.17
CA ILE A 52 -19.99 -26.84 -8.95
C ILE A 52 -19.00 -26.67 -7.83
N VAL A 53 -19.44 -26.07 -6.73
CA VAL A 53 -18.66 -26.00 -5.48
C VAL A 53 -18.87 -27.29 -4.70
N VAL A 54 -17.80 -27.86 -4.18
CA VAL A 54 -17.79 -29.11 -3.43
C VAL A 54 -17.20 -28.90 -2.03
N ASP A 55 -17.47 -29.81 -1.11
CA ASP A 55 -16.85 -29.80 0.21
C ASP A 55 -15.34 -30.09 0.13
N TYR A 56 -14.59 -29.73 1.18
CA TYR A 56 -13.18 -30.02 1.21
C TYR A 56 -12.64 -30.30 2.60
N THR A 57 -11.48 -30.96 2.61
CA THR A 57 -10.65 -31.16 3.79
C THR A 57 -9.24 -30.65 3.52
N VAL A 58 -8.47 -30.45 4.56
CA VAL A 58 -7.04 -30.12 4.45
C VAL A 58 -6.29 -31.16 5.26
N ASP A 59 -5.38 -31.90 4.62
CA ASP A 59 -4.65 -33.03 5.21
C ASP A 59 -5.59 -34.04 5.88
N GLY A 60 -6.70 -34.35 5.21
CA GLY A 60 -7.72 -35.28 5.68
C GLY A 60 -8.61 -34.78 6.83
N GLN A 61 -8.48 -33.54 7.22
CA GLN A 61 -9.29 -32.94 8.29
C GLN A 61 -10.21 -31.85 7.76
N TYR A 62 -11.48 -31.90 8.15
CA TYR A 62 -12.38 -30.76 7.94
C TYR A 62 -11.88 -29.58 8.75
N LYS A 63 -11.62 -28.48 8.09
CA LYS A 63 -11.29 -27.22 8.76
C LYS A 63 -12.50 -26.30 8.76
N ASN A 64 -12.94 -25.97 9.97
CA ASN A 64 -13.91 -24.92 10.29
C ASN A 64 -15.08 -24.81 9.32
N ASP A 65 -16.17 -25.49 9.56
CA ASP A 65 -17.51 -25.24 9.00
C ASP A 65 -17.61 -24.98 7.47
N CYS A 66 -16.57 -25.32 6.72
CA CYS A 66 -16.56 -25.21 5.25
C CYS A 66 -17.45 -26.30 4.62
N ARG A 67 -18.67 -26.46 5.13
CA ARG A 67 -19.61 -27.45 4.66
C ARG A 67 -20.78 -26.75 3.99
N TYR A 68 -20.94 -27.08 2.71
CA TYR A 68 -22.09 -26.59 1.94
C TYR A 68 -23.25 -27.56 1.96
N PHE A 69 -23.20 -28.55 2.85
CA PHE A 69 -24.18 -29.63 2.93
C PHE A 69 -25.61 -29.06 3.15
N GLY A 70 -26.51 -29.45 2.30
CA GLY A 70 -27.91 -28.99 2.34
C GLY A 70 -28.18 -27.65 1.64
N GLN A 71 -27.17 -26.99 1.10
CA GLN A 71 -27.35 -25.79 0.26
C GLN A 71 -27.51 -26.20 -1.21
N SER A 72 -28.25 -25.43 -1.99
CA SER A 72 -28.46 -25.68 -3.43
C SER A 72 -27.66 -24.74 -4.33
N SER A 73 -27.20 -23.61 -3.80
CA SER A 73 -26.41 -22.60 -4.50
C SER A 73 -25.52 -21.84 -3.53
N ILE A 74 -24.45 -21.28 -4.05
CA ILE A 74 -23.50 -20.46 -3.30
C ILE A 74 -23.19 -19.20 -4.09
N ASN A 75 -22.99 -18.11 -3.39
CA ASN A 75 -22.45 -16.88 -3.94
C ASN A 75 -21.04 -16.61 -3.39
N PHE A 76 -20.40 -15.57 -3.92
CA PHE A 76 -19.08 -15.18 -3.47
C PHE A 76 -19.01 -14.91 -1.96
N ALA A 77 -20.08 -14.33 -1.41
CA ALA A 77 -20.17 -14.01 0.00
C ALA A 77 -20.08 -15.26 0.89
N ASP A 78 -20.90 -16.25 0.57
CA ASP A 78 -20.94 -17.51 1.33
C ASP A 78 -19.60 -18.26 1.20
N TRP A 79 -19.02 -18.27 0.02
CA TRP A 79 -17.73 -18.91 -0.20
C TRP A 79 -16.60 -18.20 0.58
N ALA A 80 -16.55 -16.86 0.54
CA ALA A 80 -15.54 -16.08 1.23
C ALA A 80 -15.60 -16.21 2.75
N GLN A 81 -16.80 -16.41 3.31
CA GLN A 81 -16.98 -16.65 4.75
C GLN A 81 -16.48 -18.03 5.17
N ASN A 82 -16.73 -19.05 4.36
CA ASN A 82 -16.58 -20.45 4.75
C ASN A 82 -15.33 -21.12 4.17
N ASN A 83 -14.64 -20.46 3.24
CA ASN A 83 -13.48 -21.04 2.57
C ASN A 83 -12.17 -20.42 3.07
N ASN A 84 -11.27 -21.29 3.51
CA ASN A 84 -9.91 -20.94 3.89
C ASN A 84 -8.93 -21.05 2.71
N TYR A 85 -9.34 -20.56 1.50
CA TYR A 85 -8.40 -20.42 0.41
C TYR A 85 -8.17 -21.67 -0.46
N TYR A 86 -9.16 -22.53 -0.60
CA TYR A 86 -9.03 -23.72 -1.43
C TYR A 86 -9.97 -23.68 -2.64
N PRO A 87 -9.48 -23.97 -3.86
CA PRO A 87 -10.28 -23.96 -5.08
C PRO A 87 -11.11 -25.24 -5.23
N ASN A 88 -12.05 -25.44 -4.31
CA ASN A 88 -12.88 -26.63 -4.18
C ASN A 88 -14.03 -26.65 -5.20
N MET A 89 -13.70 -26.68 -6.49
CA MET A 89 -14.66 -26.59 -7.58
C MET A 89 -14.44 -27.62 -8.67
N ILE A 90 -15.56 -28.03 -9.26
CA ILE A 90 -15.63 -28.71 -10.55
C ILE A 90 -16.05 -27.65 -11.57
N TYR A 91 -15.23 -27.37 -12.55
CA TYR A 91 -15.40 -26.26 -13.47
C TYR A 91 -16.14 -26.67 -14.75
N ALA A 92 -17.19 -25.92 -15.11
CA ALA A 92 -17.82 -26.05 -16.41
C ALA A 92 -16.89 -25.50 -17.49
N ILE A 93 -16.57 -26.32 -18.51
CA ILE A 93 -15.54 -25.99 -19.53
C ILE A 93 -15.87 -24.67 -20.25
N GLN A 94 -17.12 -24.51 -20.72
CA GLN A 94 -17.51 -23.31 -21.46
C GLN A 94 -17.35 -22.05 -20.59
N GLN A 95 -17.89 -22.07 -19.38
CA GLN A 95 -17.75 -20.96 -18.44
C GLN A 95 -16.29 -20.62 -18.17
N THR A 96 -15.44 -21.63 -18.03
CA THR A 96 -14.01 -21.43 -17.79
C THR A 96 -13.31 -20.83 -19.00
N LEU A 97 -13.61 -21.29 -20.21
CA LEU A 97 -13.04 -20.71 -21.44
C LEU A 97 -13.45 -19.24 -21.62
N ASP A 98 -14.70 -18.90 -21.32
CA ASP A 98 -15.18 -17.52 -21.37
C ASP A 98 -14.42 -16.64 -20.38
N LEU A 99 -14.11 -17.13 -19.18
CA LEU A 99 -13.36 -16.38 -18.16
C LEU A 99 -11.90 -16.17 -18.55
N ILE A 100 -11.18 -17.21 -18.98
CA ILE A 100 -9.75 -17.11 -19.31
C ILE A 100 -9.51 -16.31 -20.60
N HIS A 101 -10.51 -16.16 -21.45
CA HIS A 101 -10.41 -15.29 -22.62
C HIS A 101 -10.29 -13.81 -22.28
N TYR A 102 -10.90 -13.37 -21.17
CA TYR A 102 -10.93 -11.97 -20.75
C TYR A 102 -9.95 -11.65 -19.62
N TYR A 103 -9.51 -12.64 -18.85
CA TYR A 103 -8.72 -12.44 -17.65
C TYR A 103 -7.44 -13.27 -17.68
N SER A 104 -6.35 -12.71 -17.17
CA SER A 104 -5.12 -13.46 -16.94
C SER A 104 -5.29 -14.40 -15.75
N VAL A 105 -5.12 -15.69 -15.97
CA VAL A 105 -5.24 -16.74 -14.96
C VAL A 105 -3.90 -17.44 -14.80
N GLU A 106 -3.24 -17.23 -13.69
CA GLU A 106 -1.93 -17.82 -13.42
C GLU A 106 -2.01 -19.08 -12.57
N THR A 107 -3.03 -19.17 -11.73
CA THR A 107 -3.24 -20.28 -10.81
C THR A 107 -4.69 -20.78 -10.85
N ILE A 108 -4.90 -22.01 -10.38
CA ILE A 108 -6.25 -22.55 -10.19
C ILE A 108 -7.08 -21.74 -9.19
N PHE A 109 -6.41 -21.04 -8.30
CA PHE A 109 -7.07 -20.19 -7.33
C PHE A 109 -7.64 -18.91 -7.99
N ASP A 110 -6.91 -18.31 -8.94
CA ASP A 110 -7.42 -17.19 -9.74
C ASP A 110 -8.70 -17.60 -10.47
N LEU A 111 -8.69 -18.81 -11.04
CA LEU A 111 -9.85 -19.36 -11.71
C LEU A 111 -11.04 -19.56 -10.76
N ALA A 112 -10.80 -20.08 -9.56
CA ALA A 112 -11.85 -20.25 -8.56
C ALA A 112 -12.48 -18.89 -8.18
N LEU A 113 -11.66 -17.89 -7.95
CA LEU A 113 -12.11 -16.53 -7.64
C LEU A 113 -12.96 -15.94 -8.77
N LEU A 114 -12.47 -16.00 -10.01
CA LEU A 114 -13.19 -15.49 -11.18
C LEU A 114 -14.52 -16.21 -11.39
N THR A 115 -14.53 -17.53 -11.22
CA THR A 115 -15.74 -18.34 -11.35
C THR A 115 -16.79 -17.94 -10.32
N LEU A 116 -16.38 -17.65 -9.10
CA LEU A 116 -17.26 -17.14 -8.02
C LEU A 116 -17.79 -15.73 -8.27
N LEU A 117 -16.96 -14.88 -8.85
CA LEU A 117 -17.30 -13.49 -9.06
C LEU A 117 -18.18 -13.24 -10.29
N LYS A 118 -18.05 -14.07 -11.31
CA LYS A 118 -18.69 -13.87 -12.62
C LYS A 118 -19.68 -14.97 -13.03
N GLY A 119 -19.68 -16.10 -12.32
CA GLY A 119 -20.46 -17.26 -12.73
C GLY A 119 -21.60 -17.60 -11.77
N ASP A 120 -22.64 -18.23 -12.34
CA ASP A 120 -23.60 -18.95 -11.54
C ASP A 120 -22.97 -20.28 -11.07
N LEU A 121 -23.18 -20.61 -9.81
CA LEU A 121 -22.60 -21.78 -9.17
C LEU A 121 -23.69 -22.66 -8.57
N SER A 122 -23.46 -23.96 -8.65
CA SER A 122 -24.23 -24.94 -7.90
C SER A 122 -23.37 -25.60 -6.82
N ILE A 123 -23.97 -26.29 -5.88
CA ILE A 123 -23.27 -26.97 -4.79
C ILE A 123 -23.54 -28.47 -4.88
N ASP A 124 -22.50 -29.26 -4.63
CA ASP A 124 -22.60 -30.69 -4.36
C ASP A 124 -21.77 -31.05 -3.13
N GLY A 125 -22.42 -31.08 -1.96
CA GLY A 125 -21.79 -31.43 -0.68
C GLY A 125 -21.51 -32.95 -0.51
N HIS A 126 -21.79 -33.79 -1.52
CA HIS A 126 -21.46 -35.22 -1.47
C HIS A 126 -20.04 -35.49 -1.99
N VAL A 127 -19.44 -34.55 -2.69
CA VAL A 127 -18.07 -34.63 -3.18
C VAL A 127 -17.15 -33.87 -2.25
N VAL A 128 -16.04 -34.48 -1.91
CA VAL A 128 -15.04 -33.89 -1.00
C VAL A 128 -13.67 -33.91 -1.67
N PHE A 129 -13.04 -32.74 -1.77
CA PHE A 129 -11.64 -32.61 -2.18
C PHE A 129 -10.74 -32.61 -0.95
N ASP A 130 -9.61 -33.30 -1.01
CA ASP A 130 -8.59 -33.22 0.03
C ASP A 130 -7.38 -32.42 -0.49
N PHE A 131 -7.09 -31.32 0.16
CA PHE A 131 -5.97 -30.45 -0.18
C PHE A 131 -4.82 -30.64 0.81
N LYS A 132 -3.60 -30.45 0.33
CA LYS A 132 -2.41 -30.29 1.17
C LYS A 132 -2.11 -28.81 1.34
N ALA A 133 -1.84 -28.40 2.56
CA ALA A 133 -1.59 -26.99 2.88
C ALA A 133 -0.14 -26.58 2.59
N PRO A 134 0.08 -25.27 2.35
CA PRO A 134 -0.80 -24.28 1.76
C PRO A 134 -0.65 -24.23 0.23
N LEU A 135 -1.72 -23.94 -0.48
CA LEU A 135 -1.63 -23.66 -1.93
C LEU A 135 -1.01 -22.27 -2.16
N ALA A 136 -0.10 -22.17 -3.11
CA ALA A 136 0.47 -20.90 -3.52
C ALA A 136 -0.53 -20.08 -4.34
N THR A 137 -0.62 -18.77 -4.07
CA THR A 137 -1.36 -17.82 -4.91
C THR A 137 -0.43 -16.98 -5.75
N SER A 138 -0.97 -16.44 -6.85
CA SER A 138 -0.26 -15.52 -7.71
C SER A 138 -0.60 -14.05 -7.39
N PRO A 139 0.26 -13.11 -7.78
CA PRO A 139 -0.05 -11.68 -7.73
C PRO A 139 -1.25 -11.27 -8.59
N SER A 140 -1.59 -12.02 -9.64
CA SER A 140 -2.71 -11.71 -10.54
C SER A 140 -4.07 -11.71 -9.83
N ILE A 141 -4.22 -12.48 -8.76
CA ILE A 141 -5.45 -12.47 -7.96
C ILE A 141 -5.75 -11.08 -7.39
N TRP A 142 -4.71 -10.32 -7.09
CA TRP A 142 -4.83 -8.98 -6.59
C TRP A 142 -5.39 -8.02 -7.63
N GLU A 143 -4.91 -8.11 -8.88
CA GLU A 143 -5.43 -7.33 -10.01
C GLU A 143 -6.88 -7.69 -10.30
N ILE A 144 -7.21 -8.98 -10.27
CA ILE A 144 -8.58 -9.46 -10.43
C ILE A 144 -9.51 -8.83 -9.39
N VAL A 145 -9.09 -8.82 -8.12
CA VAL A 145 -9.90 -8.26 -7.03
C VAL A 145 -10.02 -6.74 -7.13
N GLN A 146 -8.99 -6.05 -7.61
CA GLN A 146 -9.01 -4.59 -7.80
C GLN A 146 -9.90 -4.14 -8.96
N ASN A 147 -9.87 -4.86 -10.07
CA ASN A 147 -10.55 -4.47 -11.32
C ASN A 147 -12.07 -4.72 -11.33
N PHE A 148 -12.65 -5.08 -10.19
CA PHE A 148 -14.10 -5.20 -10.04
C PHE A 148 -14.72 -3.80 -9.85
N GLU A 149 -15.02 -3.10 -10.96
CA GLU A 149 -15.53 -1.74 -10.97
C GLU A 149 -17.01 -1.61 -10.59
N ASP A 150 -17.84 -2.64 -10.87
CA ASP A 150 -19.29 -2.62 -10.71
C ASP A 150 -19.76 -3.03 -9.30
N ILE A 151 -19.00 -2.66 -8.26
CA ILE A 151 -19.35 -3.05 -6.89
C ILE A 151 -20.18 -1.95 -6.24
N ASP A 152 -21.43 -2.26 -5.96
CA ASP A 152 -22.22 -1.47 -5.02
C ASP A 152 -21.56 -1.50 -3.64
N MET A 153 -20.94 -0.38 -3.26
CA MET A 153 -20.20 -0.23 -2.00
C MET A 153 -21.06 -0.45 -0.75
N THR A 154 -22.38 -0.35 -0.89
CA THR A 154 -23.35 -0.58 0.20
C THR A 154 -23.81 -2.03 0.26
N SER A 155 -23.39 -2.87 -0.66
CA SER A 155 -23.84 -4.25 -0.75
C SER A 155 -23.07 -5.18 0.18
N GLN A 156 -23.73 -6.25 0.62
CA GLN A 156 -23.08 -7.32 1.35
C GLN A 156 -21.92 -7.96 0.56
N PHE A 157 -22.01 -7.94 -0.77
CA PHE A 157 -20.96 -8.40 -1.65
C PHE A 157 -19.65 -7.63 -1.46
N TYR A 158 -19.70 -6.28 -1.36
CA TYR A 158 -18.50 -5.48 -1.11
C TYR A 158 -17.87 -5.78 0.24
N LEU A 159 -18.67 -5.89 1.29
CA LEU A 159 -18.18 -6.26 2.63
C LEU A 159 -17.49 -7.63 2.61
N ASN A 160 -18.05 -8.60 1.88
CA ASN A 160 -17.47 -9.92 1.75
C ASN A 160 -16.21 -9.94 0.87
N LYS A 161 -16.14 -9.06 -0.15
CA LYS A 161 -14.90 -8.85 -0.91
C LYS A 161 -13.77 -8.36 0.01
N ILE A 162 -14.05 -7.40 0.89
CA ILE A 162 -13.09 -6.90 1.87
C ILE A 162 -12.69 -8.01 2.86
N ALA A 163 -13.63 -8.78 3.33
CA ALA A 163 -13.34 -9.91 4.20
C ALA A 163 -12.49 -10.99 3.50
N TYR A 164 -12.77 -11.25 2.23
CA TYR A 164 -11.98 -12.14 1.41
C TYR A 164 -10.54 -11.63 1.25
N ILE A 165 -10.36 -10.36 0.91
CA ILE A 165 -9.05 -9.73 0.80
C ILE A 165 -8.28 -9.86 2.12
N ASN A 166 -8.93 -9.56 3.24
CA ASN A 166 -8.32 -9.64 4.55
C ASN A 166 -7.92 -11.08 4.92
N ARG A 167 -8.76 -12.06 4.61
CA ARG A 167 -8.51 -13.46 4.93
C ARG A 167 -7.47 -14.12 4.03
N HIS A 168 -7.50 -13.85 2.74
CA HIS A 168 -6.77 -14.61 1.74
C HIS A 168 -5.63 -13.86 1.06
N VAL A 169 -5.85 -12.63 0.61
CA VAL A 169 -4.84 -11.87 -0.12
C VAL A 169 -3.76 -11.32 0.82
N ILE A 170 -4.17 -10.74 1.94
CA ILE A 170 -3.23 -10.19 2.92
C ILE A 170 -2.33 -11.26 3.55
N PRO A 171 -2.84 -12.44 3.97
CA PRO A 171 -1.99 -13.51 4.52
C PRO A 171 -0.89 -13.97 3.57
N PHE A 172 -1.17 -14.04 2.26
CA PHE A 172 -0.16 -14.39 1.27
C PHE A 172 0.99 -13.40 1.18
N ARG A 173 0.78 -12.20 1.68
CA ARG A 173 1.81 -11.18 1.84
C ARG A 173 2.37 -11.14 3.25
N ASN A 174 2.46 -12.30 3.89
CA ASN A 174 3.02 -12.52 5.23
C ASN A 174 2.27 -11.84 6.38
N VAL A 175 0.95 -11.67 6.24
CA VAL A 175 0.07 -11.24 7.34
C VAL A 175 -0.82 -12.40 7.75
N TYR A 176 -0.66 -12.86 8.98
CA TYR A 176 -1.47 -13.94 9.52
C TYR A 176 -2.86 -13.43 9.93
N VAL A 177 -3.93 -14.13 9.54
CA VAL A 177 -5.32 -13.78 9.86
C VAL A 177 -5.97 -14.95 10.57
N GLU A 178 -6.09 -14.89 11.87
CA GLU A 178 -6.82 -15.91 12.63
C GLU A 178 -8.30 -15.56 12.84
N ASP A 179 -8.65 -14.29 12.84
CA ASP A 179 -9.99 -13.86 13.23
C ASP A 179 -10.61 -12.87 12.25
N THR A 180 -11.22 -13.41 11.19
CA THR A 180 -12.03 -12.65 10.25
C THR A 180 -13.52 -12.68 10.62
N GLU A 181 -13.91 -13.40 11.68
CA GLU A 181 -15.29 -13.48 12.11
C GLU A 181 -15.86 -12.10 12.47
N GLN A 182 -15.02 -11.22 13.01
CA GLN A 182 -15.41 -9.84 13.30
C GLN A 182 -15.75 -9.01 12.05
N LEU A 183 -15.12 -9.34 10.89
CA LEU A 183 -15.40 -8.67 9.62
C LEU A 183 -16.63 -9.25 8.92
N ASN A 184 -16.96 -10.50 9.19
CA ASN A 184 -17.97 -11.26 8.47
C ASN A 184 -19.27 -11.48 9.23
N ALA A 185 -19.31 -11.28 10.55
CA ALA A 185 -20.54 -11.48 11.30
C ALA A 185 -21.50 -10.30 11.04
N PRO A 186 -22.45 -10.43 10.09
CA PRO A 186 -23.66 -9.64 10.25
C PRO A 186 -24.24 -10.06 11.59
N ASP A 187 -24.63 -9.08 12.39
CA ASP A 187 -25.34 -9.34 13.63
C ASP A 187 -26.53 -10.24 13.27
N ASN A 188 -26.41 -11.52 13.60
CA ASN A 188 -27.33 -12.56 13.14
C ASN A 188 -28.80 -12.24 13.49
N TRP A 189 -29.02 -11.38 14.51
CA TRP A 189 -30.35 -10.93 14.87
C TRP A 189 -31.05 -10.13 13.76
N LEU A 190 -30.32 -9.34 12.96
CA LEU A 190 -30.93 -8.54 11.90
C LEU A 190 -31.44 -9.42 10.76
N TYR A 191 -30.71 -10.48 10.45
CA TYR A 191 -31.13 -11.47 9.45
C TYR A 191 -32.24 -12.38 9.96
N SER A 192 -32.21 -12.75 11.24
CA SER A 192 -33.29 -13.53 11.88
C SER A 192 -34.59 -12.77 11.98
N THR A 193 -34.57 -11.44 12.06
CA THR A 193 -35.76 -10.59 12.12
C THR A 193 -36.32 -10.20 10.74
N LYS A 194 -35.67 -10.60 9.65
CA LYS A 194 -36.11 -10.29 8.28
C LYS A 194 -37.60 -10.59 8.02
N PHE A 195 -38.12 -11.64 8.60
CA PHE A 195 -39.51 -12.07 8.45
C PHE A 195 -40.45 -11.46 9.47
N LEU A 196 -39.95 -10.85 10.53
CA LEU A 196 -40.71 -10.28 11.64
C LEU A 196 -40.95 -8.78 11.48
N LEU A 197 -40.17 -8.10 10.65
CA LEU A 197 -40.29 -6.66 10.44
C LEU A 197 -40.99 -6.34 9.13
N PRO A 198 -41.81 -5.27 9.06
CA PRO A 198 -42.30 -4.72 7.81
C PRO A 198 -41.12 -4.46 6.85
N LYS A 199 -41.27 -4.77 5.54
CA LYS A 199 -40.19 -4.66 4.54
C LYS A 199 -39.47 -3.31 4.56
N TRP A 200 -40.18 -2.22 4.78
CA TRP A 200 -39.58 -0.87 4.79
C TRP A 200 -38.74 -0.63 6.06
N LEU A 201 -39.19 -1.11 7.23
CA LEU A 201 -38.41 -1.03 8.47
C LEU A 201 -37.16 -1.89 8.40
N TYR A 202 -37.28 -3.10 7.84
CA TYR A 202 -36.14 -3.97 7.62
C TYR A 202 -35.11 -3.29 6.69
N LYS A 203 -35.56 -2.68 5.58
CA LYS A 203 -34.66 -1.97 4.64
C LYS A 203 -33.91 -0.83 5.31
N ILE A 204 -34.59 -0.01 6.13
CA ILE A 204 -33.94 1.10 6.87
C ILE A 204 -32.95 0.56 7.91
N SER A 205 -33.34 -0.48 8.65
CA SER A 205 -32.47 -1.07 9.68
C SER A 205 -31.23 -1.72 9.06
N LYS A 206 -31.41 -2.44 7.93
CA LYS A 206 -30.33 -3.03 7.17
C LYS A 206 -29.36 -1.95 6.65
N GLN A 207 -29.88 -0.88 6.05
CA GLN A 207 -29.05 0.22 5.54
C GLN A 207 -28.25 0.90 6.65
N ARG A 208 -28.84 1.11 7.84
CA ARG A 208 -28.11 1.64 9.00
C ARG A 208 -27.04 0.70 9.49
N PHE A 209 -27.31 -0.60 9.52
CA PHE A 209 -26.35 -1.62 9.88
C PHE A 209 -25.21 -1.67 8.88
N ASP A 210 -25.50 -1.74 7.58
CA ASP A 210 -24.50 -1.77 6.51
C ASP A 210 -23.61 -0.51 6.57
N ASN A 211 -24.18 0.68 6.75
CA ASN A 211 -23.42 1.92 6.89
C ASN A 211 -22.49 1.90 8.12
N LYS A 212 -22.94 1.36 9.24
CA LYS A 212 -22.11 1.22 10.45
C LYS A 212 -20.95 0.26 10.20
N GLN A 213 -21.18 -0.86 9.50
CA GLN A 213 -20.14 -1.80 9.12
C GLN A 213 -19.14 -1.17 8.15
N LEU A 214 -19.62 -0.43 7.15
CA LEU A 214 -18.77 0.29 6.21
C LEU A 214 -17.86 1.30 6.93
N GLN A 215 -18.42 2.08 7.86
CA GLN A 215 -17.62 3.02 8.67
C GLN A 215 -16.57 2.29 9.51
N HIS A 216 -16.93 1.16 10.10
CA HIS A 216 -16.00 0.36 10.88
C HIS A 216 -14.85 -0.18 10.02
N LEU A 217 -15.10 -0.50 8.76
CA LEU A 217 -14.11 -0.91 7.77
C LEU A 217 -13.36 0.27 7.11
N GLY A 218 -13.60 1.49 7.55
CA GLY A 218 -12.95 2.68 6.98
C GLY A 218 -13.52 3.14 5.63
N ILE A 219 -14.70 2.65 5.27
CA ILE A 219 -15.40 3.02 4.03
C ILE A 219 -16.37 4.16 4.32
N TYR A 220 -16.37 5.18 3.47
CA TYR A 220 -17.37 6.25 3.52
C TYR A 220 -17.74 6.70 2.11
N THR A 221 -18.92 7.28 1.98
CA THR A 221 -19.39 7.85 0.71
C THR A 221 -19.12 9.34 0.68
N LYS A 222 -18.37 9.80 -0.31
CA LYS A 222 -18.11 11.22 -0.53
C LYS A 222 -19.42 11.97 -0.81
N GLN A 223 -19.58 13.16 -0.22
CA GLN A 223 -20.75 14.03 -0.35
C GLN A 223 -20.38 15.31 -1.10
N PRO A 224 -20.48 15.36 -2.44
CA PRO A 224 -20.05 16.51 -3.25
C PRO A 224 -20.72 17.83 -2.88
N ASN A 225 -21.94 17.78 -2.36
CA ASN A 225 -22.71 18.98 -1.99
C ASN A 225 -22.17 19.68 -0.71
N ALA A 226 -21.26 19.05 0.02
CA ALA A 226 -20.63 19.62 1.21
C ALA A 226 -19.33 20.37 0.93
N LEU A 227 -18.89 20.45 -0.35
CA LEU A 227 -17.61 21.03 -0.72
C LEU A 227 -17.61 22.56 -0.65
N LYS A 228 -16.51 23.09 -0.09
CA LYS A 228 -16.17 24.52 -0.05
C LYS A 228 -14.91 24.76 -0.90
N ASP A 229 -14.80 25.94 -1.49
CA ASP A 229 -13.71 26.30 -2.41
C ASP A 229 -12.41 26.63 -1.67
N HIS A 230 -11.81 25.60 -1.07
CA HIS A 230 -10.49 25.68 -0.46
C HIS A 230 -9.71 24.37 -0.61
N ILE A 231 -8.42 24.46 -0.38
CA ILE A 231 -7.45 23.39 -0.48
C ILE A 231 -6.83 23.16 0.90
N VAL A 232 -6.64 21.89 1.28
CA VAL A 232 -5.98 21.52 2.53
C VAL A 232 -4.78 20.63 2.24
N PHE A 233 -3.65 20.96 2.86
CA PHE A 233 -2.43 20.17 2.88
C PHE A 233 -2.24 19.51 4.23
N ILE A 234 -1.85 18.25 4.24
CA ILE A 234 -1.53 17.45 5.42
C ILE A 234 -0.16 16.82 5.18
N GLY A 235 0.86 17.26 5.93
CA GLY A 235 2.18 16.64 5.92
C GLY A 235 2.21 15.33 6.69
N ASP A 236 3.33 14.60 6.58
CA ASP A 236 3.55 13.40 7.35
C ASP A 236 3.47 13.70 8.85
N HIS A 237 2.64 12.96 9.58
CA HIS A 237 2.35 13.18 11.00
C HIS A 237 2.03 14.65 11.36
N TYR A 238 1.37 15.38 10.46
CA TYR A 238 1.08 16.83 10.58
C TYR A 238 2.31 17.75 10.65
N GLN A 239 3.48 17.26 10.34
CA GLN A 239 4.70 18.07 10.31
C GLN A 239 4.75 18.94 9.04
N TYR A 240 5.34 20.13 9.18
CA TYR A 240 5.56 21.05 8.06
C TYR A 240 6.86 20.71 7.32
N VAL A 241 6.89 19.56 6.66
CA VAL A 241 8.05 18.99 5.96
C VAL A 241 7.64 18.34 4.64
N GLY A 242 8.60 17.84 3.88
CA GLY A 242 8.37 16.97 2.74
C GLY A 242 7.73 17.64 1.50
N ASN A 243 7.14 16.83 0.64
CA ASN A 243 6.52 17.28 -0.61
C ASN A 243 5.38 18.27 -0.37
N SER A 244 4.58 18.05 0.66
CA SER A 244 3.46 18.93 1.03
C SER A 244 3.93 20.34 1.39
N LYS A 245 5.04 20.50 2.15
CA LYS A 245 5.62 21.81 2.52
C LYS A 245 6.02 22.60 1.27
N TYR A 246 6.78 21.99 0.37
CA TYR A 246 7.33 22.71 -0.78
C TYR A 246 6.25 23.03 -1.81
N LEU A 247 5.33 22.11 -2.02
CA LEU A 247 4.17 22.34 -2.90
C LEU A 247 3.23 23.41 -2.34
N PHE A 248 2.94 23.38 -1.03
CA PHE A 248 2.13 24.40 -0.37
C PHE A 248 2.76 25.79 -0.51
N THR A 249 4.06 25.90 -0.21
CA THR A 249 4.80 27.17 -0.30
C THR A 249 4.78 27.72 -1.74
N TYR A 250 5.00 26.85 -2.72
CA TYR A 250 4.91 27.22 -4.12
C TYR A 250 3.48 27.64 -4.51
N PHE A 251 2.48 26.84 -4.13
CA PHE A 251 1.08 27.06 -4.50
C PHE A 251 0.54 28.37 -3.96
N VAL A 252 0.73 28.65 -2.67
CA VAL A 252 0.29 29.92 -2.04
C VAL A 252 0.95 31.13 -2.69
N LYS A 253 2.23 31.04 -3.03
CA LYS A 253 2.97 32.12 -3.69
C LYS A 253 2.41 32.44 -5.08
N HIS A 254 2.04 31.42 -5.86
CA HIS A 254 1.59 31.59 -7.26
C HIS A 254 0.08 31.73 -7.41
N ASN A 255 -0.69 31.37 -6.37
CA ASN A 255 -2.15 31.42 -6.37
C ASN A 255 -2.69 32.12 -5.11
N PRO A 256 -2.29 33.38 -4.83
CA PRO A 256 -2.59 34.06 -3.55
C PRO A 256 -4.09 34.29 -3.31
N MET A 257 -4.91 34.23 -4.34
CA MET A 257 -6.38 34.42 -4.22
C MET A 257 -7.11 33.11 -3.88
N THR A 258 -6.42 31.96 -3.89
CA THR A 258 -7.03 30.67 -3.57
C THR A 258 -6.91 30.39 -2.08
N ALA A 259 -8.03 30.12 -1.42
CA ALA A 259 -8.02 29.70 -0.01
C ALA A 259 -7.27 28.38 0.14
N CYS A 260 -6.17 28.40 0.89
CA CYS A 260 -5.28 27.27 1.04
C CYS A 260 -4.77 27.19 2.48
N TYR A 261 -4.86 26.00 3.06
CA TYR A 261 -4.50 25.76 4.46
C TYR A 261 -3.53 24.58 4.58
N PHE A 262 -2.64 24.66 5.56
CA PHE A 262 -1.78 23.56 5.97
C PHE A 262 -2.10 23.17 7.42
N VAL A 263 -2.37 21.89 7.67
CA VAL A 263 -2.68 21.41 9.01
C VAL A 263 -1.40 21.02 9.72
N THR A 264 -1.00 21.85 10.72
CA THR A 264 0.24 21.66 11.48
C THR A 264 0.29 22.57 12.71
N ASP A 265 1.05 22.15 13.73
CA ASP A 265 1.44 23.00 14.87
C ASP A 265 2.86 23.59 14.72
N ASP A 266 3.63 23.17 13.70
CA ASP A 266 5.00 23.65 13.48
C ASP A 266 5.07 25.12 13.02
N ARG A 267 3.95 25.65 12.54
CA ARG A 267 3.84 27.00 12.00
C ARG A 267 2.55 27.67 12.47
N ARG A 268 2.58 29.00 12.54
CA ARG A 268 1.42 29.82 12.88
C ARG A 268 1.16 30.87 11.81
N GLY A 269 -0.07 31.28 11.67
CA GLY A 269 -0.50 32.31 10.70
C GLY A 269 -1.83 31.95 10.03
N PRO A 270 -2.33 32.77 9.12
CA PRO A 270 -3.67 32.63 8.55
C PRO A 270 -3.88 31.37 7.71
N HIS A 271 -2.78 30.80 7.21
CA HIS A 271 -2.80 29.58 6.40
C HIS A 271 -2.56 28.29 7.20
N PHE A 272 -2.30 28.38 8.52
CA PHE A 272 -1.95 27.23 9.33
C PHE A 272 -3.04 26.93 10.36
N ILE A 273 -3.40 25.66 10.47
CA ILE A 273 -4.48 25.18 11.34
C ILE A 273 -3.93 24.06 12.20
N SER A 274 -4.16 24.15 13.51
CA SER A 274 -3.74 23.10 14.45
C SER A 274 -4.48 21.79 14.18
N PRO A 275 -3.77 20.65 14.12
CA PRO A 275 -4.39 19.33 13.95
C PRO A 275 -5.26 18.96 15.16
N ASN A 276 -6.10 17.94 14.99
CA ASN A 276 -6.97 17.39 16.04
C ASN A 276 -7.92 18.44 16.66
N THR A 277 -8.32 19.44 15.88
CA THR A 277 -9.32 20.43 16.24
C THR A 277 -10.57 20.28 15.38
N GLU A 278 -11.74 20.60 15.93
CA GLU A 278 -13.00 20.58 15.18
C GLU A 278 -12.94 21.43 13.89
N LYS A 279 -12.22 22.56 13.95
CA LYS A 279 -11.99 23.41 12.80
C LYS A 279 -11.14 22.74 11.71
N ALA A 280 -10.09 21.99 12.10
CA ALA A 280 -9.28 21.23 11.14
C ALA A 280 -10.10 20.15 10.49
N ASP A 281 -10.88 19.40 11.27
CA ASP A 281 -11.74 18.33 10.78
C ASP A 281 -12.80 18.86 9.81
N GLU A 282 -13.44 19.99 10.13
CA GLU A 282 -14.40 20.64 9.24
C GLU A 282 -13.74 21.07 7.92
N LEU A 283 -12.55 21.72 7.99
CA LEU A 283 -11.83 22.16 6.79
C LEU A 283 -11.40 20.98 5.92
N ILE A 284 -10.85 19.91 6.50
CA ILE A 284 -10.42 18.72 5.77
C ILE A 284 -11.63 18.06 5.09
N ASN A 285 -12.71 17.84 5.83
CA ASN A 285 -13.88 17.13 5.32
C ASN A 285 -14.64 17.92 4.24
N SER A 286 -14.59 19.26 4.27
CA SER A 286 -15.28 20.12 3.30
C SER A 286 -14.38 20.66 2.18
N ALA A 287 -13.07 20.40 2.20
CA ALA A 287 -12.15 20.88 1.19
C ALA A 287 -12.48 20.32 -0.20
N ARG A 288 -12.36 21.14 -1.23
CA ARG A 288 -12.47 20.69 -2.62
C ARG A 288 -11.29 19.80 -3.05
N VAL A 289 -10.10 20.08 -2.53
CA VAL A 289 -8.90 19.26 -2.75
C VAL A 289 -8.18 19.08 -1.42
N VAL A 290 -7.82 17.85 -1.11
CA VAL A 290 -6.99 17.48 0.04
C VAL A 290 -5.75 16.77 -0.46
N LEU A 291 -4.58 17.26 -0.05
CA LEU A 291 -3.28 16.67 -0.38
C LEU A 291 -2.63 16.11 0.89
N VAL A 292 -2.14 14.90 0.82
CA VAL A 292 -1.52 14.21 1.96
C VAL A 292 -0.21 13.52 1.57
N GLU A 293 0.70 13.35 2.52
CA GLU A 293 1.94 12.58 2.33
C GLU A 293 1.91 11.20 2.99
N ASN A 294 0.92 10.94 3.84
CA ASN A 294 0.75 9.68 4.55
C ASN A 294 -0.73 9.31 4.62
N ASP A 295 -1.11 8.43 5.53
CA ASP A 295 -2.50 8.05 5.73
C ASP A 295 -3.32 9.20 6.32
N ILE A 296 -4.59 9.27 5.94
CA ILE A 296 -5.56 10.18 6.55
C ILE A 296 -6.08 9.54 7.84
N PRO A 297 -6.15 10.26 8.96
CA PRO A 297 -6.75 9.76 10.19
C PRO A 297 -8.14 9.17 9.95
N GLU A 298 -8.44 8.07 10.63
CA GLU A 298 -9.67 7.30 10.44
C GLU A 298 -10.95 8.08 10.75
N THR A 299 -10.86 9.07 11.63
CA THR A 299 -11.97 9.96 12.01
C THR A 299 -12.38 10.93 10.90
N LEU A 300 -11.50 11.18 9.93
CA LEU A 300 -11.71 12.13 8.85
C LEU A 300 -12.31 11.47 7.60
N GLN A 301 -13.24 12.16 6.97
CA GLN A 301 -13.94 11.71 5.76
C GLN A 301 -13.94 12.83 4.69
N PRO A 302 -12.78 13.11 4.07
CA PRO A 302 -12.70 14.15 3.05
C PRO A 302 -13.63 13.87 1.87
N ASN A 303 -14.45 14.85 1.52
CA ASN A 303 -15.46 14.71 0.45
C ASN A 303 -14.95 15.13 -0.93
N GLY A 304 -13.87 15.91 -0.98
CA GLY A 304 -13.30 16.40 -2.24
C GLY A 304 -12.30 15.44 -2.89
N THR A 305 -11.57 15.96 -3.84
CA THR A 305 -10.50 15.23 -4.52
C THR A 305 -9.34 14.98 -3.55
N LEU A 306 -8.98 13.71 -3.38
CA LEU A 306 -7.87 13.27 -2.55
C LEU A 306 -6.62 12.99 -3.40
N ILE A 307 -5.51 13.63 -3.06
CA ILE A 307 -4.24 13.47 -3.74
C ILE A 307 -3.18 13.00 -2.75
N GLN A 308 -2.62 11.82 -2.99
CA GLN A 308 -1.48 11.31 -2.25
C GLN A 308 -0.19 11.80 -2.90
N LEU A 309 0.65 12.52 -2.14
CA LEU A 309 1.93 13.05 -2.64
C LEU A 309 3.09 12.08 -2.45
N HIS A 310 2.94 11.15 -1.55
CA HIS A 310 3.98 10.22 -1.13
C HIS A 310 5.32 10.89 -0.73
N GLN A 311 6.22 10.11 -0.11
CA GLN A 311 7.48 10.66 0.42
C GLN A 311 8.66 10.56 -0.56
N GLY A 312 8.47 9.98 -1.74
CA GLY A 312 9.52 9.82 -2.75
C GLY A 312 9.76 8.37 -3.13
N THR A 313 10.89 8.09 -3.78
CA THR A 313 11.25 6.74 -4.27
C THR A 313 11.35 5.75 -3.12
N PRO A 314 10.63 4.61 -3.15
CA PRO A 314 10.56 3.69 -2.04
C PRO A 314 11.74 2.73 -2.01
N ILE A 315 12.64 2.88 -1.04
CA ILE A 315 13.68 1.86 -0.76
C ILE A 315 13.04 0.57 -0.24
N MET A 316 11.99 0.74 0.58
CA MET A 316 11.26 -0.37 1.18
C MET A 316 10.06 -0.74 0.35
N GLN A 317 9.63 -1.98 0.45
CA GLN A 317 8.35 -2.38 -0.13
C GLN A 317 7.21 -1.65 0.58
N LEU A 318 6.24 -1.20 -0.23
CA LEU A 318 5.15 -0.38 0.25
C LEU A 318 3.95 -1.26 0.59
N PHE A 319 3.17 -0.81 1.50
CA PHE A 319 1.89 -1.29 2.01
C PHE A 319 1.57 -2.78 1.74
N LEU A 320 0.89 -3.11 0.62
CA LEU A 320 0.48 -4.49 0.34
C LEU A 320 1.65 -5.40 -0.04
N ASP A 321 2.72 -4.83 -0.58
CA ASP A 321 3.92 -5.57 -0.94
C ASP A 321 4.88 -5.75 0.25
N SER A 322 4.70 -4.99 1.34
CA SER A 322 5.56 -5.08 2.52
C SER A 322 5.20 -6.27 3.42
N LYS A 323 6.21 -6.91 3.99
CA LYS A 323 6.06 -7.75 5.18
C LYS A 323 5.69 -6.86 6.35
N GLU A 324 4.52 -7.06 6.92
CA GLU A 324 4.18 -6.51 8.21
C GLU A 324 4.14 -7.66 9.23
N PRO A 325 5.00 -7.65 10.25
CA PRO A 325 4.91 -8.66 11.28
C PRO A 325 3.55 -8.55 11.96
N VAL A 326 2.89 -9.68 12.17
CA VAL A 326 1.65 -9.74 12.94
C VAL A 326 1.97 -9.34 14.37
N LYS A 327 1.59 -8.15 14.76
CA LYS A 327 1.82 -7.60 16.09
C LYS A 327 0.75 -8.06 17.09
N ASN A 328 -0.48 -8.26 16.60
CA ASN A 328 -1.64 -8.69 17.37
C ASN A 328 -2.75 -9.18 16.43
N LEU A 329 -3.86 -9.67 16.99
CA LEU A 329 -5.04 -10.14 16.24
C LEU A 329 -5.74 -9.02 15.43
N GLU A 330 -5.49 -7.75 15.75
CA GLU A 330 -6.08 -6.60 15.05
C GLU A 330 -5.30 -6.19 13.80
N THR A 331 -4.08 -6.67 13.62
CA THR A 331 -3.24 -6.29 12.47
C THR A 331 -3.91 -6.53 11.11
N PRO A 332 -4.56 -7.67 10.86
CA PRO A 332 -5.26 -7.91 9.59
C PRO A 332 -6.43 -6.96 9.38
N PHE A 333 -7.19 -6.68 10.43
CA PHE A 333 -8.29 -5.72 10.40
C PHE A 333 -7.79 -4.31 10.08
N TYR A 334 -6.71 -3.89 10.72
CA TYR A 334 -6.07 -2.61 10.46
C TYR A 334 -5.62 -2.50 9.00
N ARG A 335 -5.01 -3.54 8.42
CA ARG A 335 -4.61 -3.55 7.00
C ARG A 335 -5.80 -3.47 6.06
N ALA A 336 -6.88 -4.21 6.33
CA ALA A 336 -8.11 -4.14 5.53
C ALA A 336 -8.74 -2.74 5.57
N LYS A 337 -8.77 -2.13 6.74
CA LYS A 337 -9.27 -0.78 6.95
C LYS A 337 -8.41 0.25 6.21
N ARG A 338 -7.11 0.14 6.29
CA ARG A 338 -6.16 0.97 5.57
C ARG A 338 -6.30 0.83 4.06
N TYR A 339 -6.47 -0.40 3.57
CA TYR A 339 -6.80 -0.68 2.17
C TYR A 339 -8.04 0.10 1.69
N ASN A 340 -9.12 0.05 2.46
CA ASN A 340 -10.36 0.76 2.12
C ASN A 340 -10.17 2.28 2.11
N ARG A 341 -9.34 2.80 3.00
CA ARG A 341 -8.97 4.22 3.02
C ARG A 341 -8.21 4.62 1.76
N TRP A 342 -7.32 3.77 1.28
CA TRP A 342 -6.58 4.00 0.04
C TRP A 342 -7.45 3.98 -1.21
N LEU A 343 -8.54 3.21 -1.24
CA LEU A 343 -9.53 3.25 -2.32
C LEU A 343 -10.20 4.63 -2.48
N GLN A 344 -10.12 5.51 -1.49
CA GLN A 344 -10.69 6.85 -1.55
C GLN A 344 -9.79 7.87 -2.25
N PHE A 345 -8.51 7.54 -2.49
CA PHE A 345 -7.61 8.41 -3.22
C PHE A 345 -7.95 8.47 -4.70
N ASP A 346 -8.07 9.69 -5.21
CA ASP A 346 -8.34 9.94 -6.63
C ASP A 346 -7.03 9.97 -7.43
N TYR A 347 -5.92 10.38 -6.79
CA TYR A 347 -4.60 10.48 -7.41
C TYR A 347 -3.49 10.06 -6.45
N VAL A 348 -2.50 9.36 -7.01
CA VAL A 348 -1.24 9.04 -6.35
C VAL A 348 -0.09 9.61 -7.17
N ILE A 349 0.69 10.50 -6.58
CA ILE A 349 1.82 11.16 -7.23
C ILE A 349 3.11 10.55 -6.75
N HIS A 350 4.00 10.23 -7.66
CA HIS A 350 5.30 9.65 -7.34
C HIS A 350 6.44 10.23 -8.20
N SER A 351 7.67 9.83 -7.89
CA SER A 351 8.88 10.48 -8.37
C SER A 351 9.18 10.35 -9.85
N ALA A 352 8.91 9.17 -10.46
CA ALA A 352 9.31 8.91 -11.84
C ALA A 352 8.58 7.70 -12.44
N ASP A 353 8.51 7.60 -13.77
CA ASP A 353 7.83 6.52 -14.48
C ASP A 353 8.40 5.13 -14.12
N ASP A 354 9.70 5.03 -13.97
CA ASP A 354 10.40 3.76 -13.69
C ASP A 354 10.04 3.12 -12.35
N VAL A 355 9.49 3.90 -11.42
CA VAL A 355 9.05 3.41 -10.10
C VAL A 355 7.54 3.28 -9.98
N SER A 356 6.78 3.55 -11.05
CA SER A 356 5.30 3.48 -11.05
C SER A 356 4.78 2.13 -10.60
N HIS A 357 5.42 1.06 -11.02
CA HIS A 357 5.01 -0.31 -10.70
C HIS A 357 4.99 -0.60 -9.20
N PHE A 358 5.91 -0.03 -8.40
CA PHE A 358 5.90 -0.19 -6.92
C PHE A 358 4.64 0.41 -6.29
N TYR A 359 4.09 1.47 -6.88
CA TYR A 359 2.86 2.09 -6.40
C TYR A 359 1.61 1.36 -6.89
N GLN A 360 1.63 0.87 -8.12
CA GLN A 360 0.52 0.14 -8.72
C GLN A 360 0.25 -1.18 -8.01
N THR A 361 1.30 -1.89 -7.58
CA THR A 361 1.15 -3.17 -6.86
C THR A 361 0.86 -2.99 -5.37
N ALA A 362 1.41 -1.94 -4.75
CA ALA A 362 1.32 -1.73 -3.32
C ALA A 362 -0.02 -1.14 -2.86
N PHE A 363 -0.65 -0.31 -3.70
CA PHE A 363 -1.86 0.43 -3.31
C PHE A 363 -3.04 0.11 -4.21
N PRO A 364 -4.27 0.02 -3.65
CA PRO A 364 -5.48 -0.18 -4.40
C PRO A 364 -5.90 1.13 -5.09
N SER A 365 -5.12 1.58 -6.06
CA SER A 365 -5.44 2.75 -6.89
C SER A 365 -5.79 2.31 -8.30
N HIS A 366 -6.70 3.02 -8.97
CA HIS A 366 -6.91 2.84 -10.39
C HIS A 366 -5.63 3.22 -11.12
N HIS A 367 -5.12 2.36 -11.99
CA HIS A 367 -3.88 2.59 -12.74
C HIS A 367 -3.83 3.95 -13.45
N ALA A 368 -4.99 4.45 -13.89
CA ALA A 368 -5.12 5.75 -14.55
C ALA A 368 -4.79 6.96 -13.65
N ASN A 369 -4.83 6.80 -12.33
CA ASN A 369 -4.66 7.88 -11.35
C ASN A 369 -3.27 7.90 -10.70
N VAL A 370 -2.38 7.00 -11.10
CA VAL A 370 -0.99 6.99 -10.64
C VAL A 370 -0.14 7.84 -11.59
N LEU A 371 0.37 8.98 -11.09
CA LEU A 371 0.99 10.03 -11.90
C LEU A 371 2.46 10.25 -11.53
N ALA A 372 3.35 10.06 -12.50
CA ALA A 372 4.78 10.29 -12.37
C ALA A 372 5.13 11.78 -12.55
N TYR A 373 4.62 12.65 -11.69
CA TYR A 373 4.88 14.10 -11.78
C TYR A 373 6.18 14.54 -11.14
N GLY A 374 6.80 13.67 -10.32
CA GLY A 374 8.02 14.01 -9.60
C GLY A 374 7.77 14.48 -8.17
N ASN A 375 8.84 14.78 -7.46
CA ASN A 375 8.82 15.21 -6.05
C ASN A 375 9.04 16.73 -5.92
N ALA A 376 8.12 17.40 -5.26
CA ALA A 376 8.21 18.85 -4.98
C ALA A 376 9.49 19.23 -4.21
N LYS A 377 9.88 18.40 -3.23
CA LYS A 377 11.10 18.59 -2.43
C LYS A 377 12.38 18.48 -3.26
N GLN A 378 12.41 17.63 -4.29
CA GLN A 378 13.57 17.49 -5.18
C GLN A 378 13.70 18.68 -6.12
N GLN A 379 12.59 19.21 -6.65
CA GLN A 379 12.65 20.46 -7.43
C GLN A 379 13.18 21.61 -6.60
N TYR A 380 12.77 21.74 -5.34
CA TYR A 380 13.32 22.73 -4.41
C TYR A 380 14.84 22.56 -4.26
N LEU A 381 15.32 21.36 -4.01
CA LEU A 381 16.76 21.09 -3.88
C LEU A 381 17.53 21.47 -5.14
N LEU A 382 17.03 21.08 -6.33
CA LEU A 382 17.66 21.41 -7.61
C LEU A 382 17.72 22.92 -7.86
N GLN A 383 16.67 23.67 -7.48
CA GLN A 383 16.65 25.12 -7.59
C GLN A 383 17.62 25.79 -6.63
N LYS A 384 17.80 25.21 -5.42
CA LYS A 384 18.58 25.82 -4.33
C LYS A 384 20.02 25.32 -4.22
N ARG A 385 20.41 24.26 -4.97
CA ARG A 385 21.73 23.63 -4.85
C ARG A 385 22.91 24.57 -5.03
N ASN A 386 22.77 25.65 -5.82
CA ASN A 386 23.81 26.63 -6.11
C ASN A 386 23.66 27.93 -5.32
N GLU A 387 22.66 28.04 -4.43
CA GLU A 387 22.46 29.23 -3.60
C GLU A 387 23.37 29.20 -2.36
N ILE A 388 24.62 29.63 -2.53
CA ILE A 388 25.65 29.66 -1.49
C ILE A 388 25.16 30.41 -0.23
N THR A 389 24.39 31.47 -0.41
CA THR A 389 23.85 32.28 0.72
C THR A 389 22.97 31.45 1.66
N ILE A 390 22.13 30.55 1.13
CA ILE A 390 21.28 29.68 1.93
C ILE A 390 22.12 28.67 2.70
N GLN A 391 23.09 28.04 2.04
CA GLN A 391 23.99 27.08 2.67
C GLN A 391 24.79 27.73 3.80
N GLN A 392 25.31 28.94 3.57
CA GLN A 392 26.04 29.72 4.59
C GLN A 392 25.13 30.13 5.76
N GLN A 393 23.88 30.50 5.52
CA GLN A 393 22.92 30.83 6.58
C GLN A 393 22.69 29.61 7.50
N TYR A 394 22.50 28.41 6.94
CA TYR A 394 22.37 27.22 7.76
C TYR A 394 23.65 26.88 8.52
N LYS A 395 24.83 26.91 7.87
CA LYS A 395 26.12 26.70 8.54
C LYS A 395 26.29 27.68 9.71
N LYS A 396 25.99 28.96 9.49
CA LYS A 396 26.07 29.98 10.52
C LYS A 396 25.11 29.73 11.68
N SER A 397 23.88 29.27 11.43
CA SER A 397 22.90 28.97 12.49
C SER A 397 23.36 27.83 13.40
N PHE A 398 24.14 26.90 12.87
CA PHE A 398 24.76 25.80 13.62
C PHE A 398 26.17 26.11 14.14
N LYS A 399 26.67 27.32 13.93
CA LYS A 399 28.05 27.75 14.27
C LYS A 399 29.12 26.86 13.60
N ILE A 400 28.82 26.35 12.40
CA ILE A 400 29.74 25.58 11.58
C ILE A 400 30.59 26.53 10.77
N ASP A 401 31.91 26.37 10.85
CA ASP A 401 32.87 27.05 10.00
C ASP A 401 33.20 26.21 8.73
N ASP A 402 33.96 26.80 7.84
CA ASP A 402 34.37 26.14 6.59
C ASP A 402 35.69 25.35 6.71
N SER A 403 36.17 25.08 7.94
CA SER A 403 37.41 24.33 8.19
C SER A 403 37.28 22.82 7.88
N LYS A 404 36.05 22.30 7.95
CA LYS A 404 35.75 20.89 7.71
C LYS A 404 34.50 20.75 6.84
N SER A 405 34.42 19.64 6.14
CA SER A 405 33.18 19.22 5.45
C SER A 405 32.07 18.89 6.44
N VAL A 406 30.83 19.06 6.01
CA VAL A 406 29.64 18.76 6.80
C VAL A 406 29.10 17.40 6.46
N LEU A 407 28.97 16.53 7.46
CA LEU A 407 28.34 15.23 7.37
C LEU A 407 26.97 15.27 8.04
N PHE A 408 25.92 14.94 7.30
CA PHE A 408 24.56 14.82 7.84
C PHE A 408 24.19 13.35 8.01
N TYR A 409 23.81 12.96 9.23
CA TYR A 409 23.37 11.61 9.56
C TYR A 409 21.90 11.61 10.00
N ALA A 410 21.05 10.90 9.28
CA ALA A 410 19.60 10.86 9.51
C ALA A 410 19.02 9.44 9.33
N PRO A 411 19.13 8.58 10.34
CA PRO A 411 18.50 7.26 10.34
C PRO A 411 17.00 7.39 10.63
N ILE A 412 16.19 6.45 10.10
CA ILE A 412 14.78 6.30 10.47
C ILE A 412 14.57 5.24 11.56
N GLY A 413 15.50 4.31 11.70
CA GLY A 413 15.46 3.25 12.71
C GLY A 413 16.01 3.69 14.06
N LEU A 414 15.68 2.92 15.11
CA LEU A 414 16.29 3.10 16.41
C LEU A 414 17.78 2.77 16.37
N VAL A 415 18.61 3.72 16.75
CA VAL A 415 20.07 3.59 16.79
C VAL A 415 20.55 3.40 18.21
N ARG A 416 21.46 2.46 18.43
CA ARG A 416 22.17 2.26 19.70
C ARG A 416 23.52 2.95 19.66
N ALA A 417 24.03 3.39 20.82
CA ALA A 417 25.32 4.09 20.91
C ALA A 417 26.48 3.35 20.20
N GLN A 418 26.54 2.01 20.32
CA GLN A 418 27.59 1.19 19.69
C GLN A 418 27.49 1.14 18.16
N GLN A 419 26.33 1.51 17.60
CA GLN A 419 26.03 1.48 16.17
C GLN A 419 26.23 2.85 15.51
N LEU A 420 26.51 3.90 16.27
CA LEU A 420 26.76 5.22 15.70
C LEU A 420 27.97 5.18 14.76
N PRO A 421 27.87 5.74 13.54
CA PRO A 421 28.95 5.73 12.56
C PRO A 421 30.04 6.80 12.86
N PHE A 422 30.30 7.09 14.16
CA PHE A 422 31.22 8.16 14.58
C PHE A 422 32.43 7.60 15.30
N SER A 423 33.59 8.18 15.03
CA SER A 423 34.85 7.97 15.75
C SER A 423 35.54 9.31 15.92
N ASP A 424 36.49 9.41 16.87
CA ASP A 424 37.28 10.63 17.08
C ASP A 424 37.94 11.11 15.78
N ALA A 425 38.43 10.16 14.94
CA ALA A 425 39.03 10.50 13.68
C ALA A 425 38.03 11.12 12.70
N LEU A 426 36.78 10.59 12.65
CA LEU A 426 35.71 11.16 11.83
C LEU A 426 35.28 12.54 12.33
N LEU A 427 35.12 12.72 13.64
CA LEU A 427 34.74 14.00 14.25
C LEU A 427 35.82 15.08 14.06
N LYS A 428 37.09 14.66 13.92
CA LYS A 428 38.17 15.57 13.52
C LYS A 428 38.10 15.99 12.04
N ALA A 429 37.60 15.12 11.16
CA ALA A 429 37.51 15.34 9.73
C ALA A 429 36.23 16.08 9.30
N TYR A 430 35.14 15.93 10.03
CA TYR A 430 33.83 16.45 9.67
C TYR A 430 33.18 17.24 10.80
N HIS A 431 32.39 18.24 10.45
CA HIS A 431 31.29 18.71 11.29
C HIS A 431 30.11 17.76 11.13
N VAL A 432 29.73 17.05 12.19
CA VAL A 432 28.67 16.07 12.15
C VAL A 432 27.36 16.68 12.64
N VAL A 433 26.34 16.66 11.79
CA VAL A 433 24.98 17.09 12.11
C VAL A 433 24.07 15.88 12.06
N VAL A 434 23.22 15.70 13.07
CA VAL A 434 22.30 14.57 13.15
C VAL A 434 20.86 15.02 13.29
N GLN A 435 19.93 14.19 12.78
CA GLN A 435 18.51 14.34 13.00
C GLN A 435 17.88 12.96 13.24
N GLY A 436 16.92 12.85 14.18
CA GLY A 436 16.25 11.58 14.46
C GLY A 436 17.04 10.63 15.38
N VAL A 437 18.09 11.10 16.05
CA VAL A 437 18.88 10.33 17.02
C VAL A 437 18.72 10.94 18.40
N GLU A 438 18.61 10.10 19.41
CA GLU A 438 18.52 10.54 20.81
C GLU A 438 19.83 11.22 21.26
N GLU A 439 19.73 12.42 21.79
CA GLU A 439 20.89 13.25 22.16
C GLU A 439 21.75 12.58 23.25
N SER A 440 21.15 11.83 24.16
CA SER A 440 21.83 11.16 25.28
C SER A 440 22.91 10.15 24.87
N ILE A 441 22.86 9.64 23.64
CA ILE A 441 23.83 8.66 23.12
C ILE A 441 24.89 9.28 22.21
N LEU A 442 24.81 10.59 21.94
CA LEU A 442 25.70 11.29 21.00
C LEU A 442 26.96 11.84 21.69
N PRO A 443 28.11 11.84 20.99
CA PRO A 443 29.29 12.62 21.42
C PRO A 443 28.99 14.12 21.52
N GLU A 444 29.67 14.84 22.42
CA GLU A 444 29.46 16.30 22.64
C GLU A 444 29.73 17.13 21.37
N GLU A 445 30.62 16.68 20.50
CA GLU A 445 30.99 17.38 19.27
C GLU A 445 29.93 17.26 18.16
N VAL A 446 28.93 16.40 18.33
CA VAL A 446 27.88 16.17 17.35
C VAL A 446 26.78 17.21 17.51
N ILE A 447 26.40 17.83 16.42
CA ILE A 447 25.37 18.87 16.39
C ILE A 447 24.01 18.21 16.15
N VAL A 448 23.05 18.40 17.05
CA VAL A 448 21.67 17.92 16.88
C VAL A 448 20.86 18.98 16.15
N ALA A 449 20.31 18.60 14.99
CA ALA A 449 19.45 19.49 14.21
C ALA A 449 18.04 19.54 14.82
N PRO A 450 17.44 20.74 14.94
CA PRO A 450 16.07 20.88 15.40
C PRO A 450 15.08 20.17 14.47
N THR A 451 14.03 19.61 15.03
CA THR A 451 12.99 18.85 14.28
C THR A 451 12.19 19.72 13.31
N TYR A 452 12.13 21.03 13.53
CA TYR A 452 11.45 21.96 12.63
C TYR A 452 12.20 22.25 11.31
N LEU A 453 13.49 21.88 11.22
CA LEU A 453 14.24 21.93 9.96
C LEU A 453 13.94 20.68 9.16
N SER A 454 13.70 20.87 7.86
CA SER A 454 13.50 19.73 6.97
C SER A 454 14.84 19.06 6.63
N ALA A 455 14.82 17.77 6.37
CA ALA A 455 16.00 17.05 5.91
C ALA A 455 16.61 17.70 4.64
N GLN A 456 15.78 18.30 3.76
CA GLN A 456 16.24 18.99 2.56
C GLN A 456 17.10 20.22 2.87
N ASP A 457 16.74 20.96 3.91
CA ASP A 457 17.54 22.12 4.37
C ASP A 457 18.93 21.66 4.87
N LEU A 458 18.96 20.52 5.58
CA LEU A 458 20.19 19.91 6.08
C LEU A 458 21.03 19.29 4.95
N ILE A 459 20.40 18.67 3.96
CA ILE A 459 21.07 18.15 2.76
C ILE A 459 21.74 19.28 1.97
N LEU A 460 21.10 20.44 1.82
CA LEU A 460 21.68 21.59 1.10
C LEU A 460 23.01 22.03 1.71
N MET A 461 23.13 22.09 3.03
CA MET A 461 24.35 22.55 3.70
C MET A 461 25.42 21.46 3.83
N SER A 462 25.08 20.19 3.61
CA SER A 462 25.96 19.05 3.81
C SER A 462 26.79 18.73 2.58
N ASP A 463 27.95 18.11 2.78
CA ASP A 463 28.80 17.55 1.73
C ASP A 463 28.55 16.04 1.60
N VAL A 464 28.29 15.38 2.72
CA VAL A 464 28.04 13.95 2.82
C VAL A 464 26.72 13.69 3.56
N VAL A 465 25.92 12.75 3.07
CA VAL A 465 24.66 12.32 3.72
C VAL A 465 24.74 10.83 4.01
N ILE A 466 24.52 10.47 5.28
CA ILE A 466 24.42 9.07 5.70
C ILE A 466 23.00 8.83 6.22
N THR A 467 22.40 7.77 5.75
CA THR A 467 21.10 7.31 6.23
C THR A 467 21.04 5.79 6.24
N ASP A 468 19.90 5.23 6.64
CA ASP A 468 19.64 3.79 6.58
C ASP A 468 18.67 3.45 5.43
N TYR A 469 17.39 3.23 5.72
CA TYR A 469 16.36 2.87 4.74
C TYR A 469 15.53 4.08 4.27
N SER A 470 16.00 5.28 4.55
CA SER A 470 15.29 6.52 4.24
C SER A 470 15.41 6.90 2.76
N ASN A 471 14.30 7.36 2.19
CA ASN A 471 14.26 7.89 0.83
C ASN A 471 14.99 9.24 0.64
N ILE A 472 15.46 9.88 1.73
CA ILE A 472 16.27 11.11 1.65
C ILE A 472 17.58 10.90 0.88
N ILE A 473 18.05 9.66 0.74
CA ILE A 473 19.21 9.33 -0.08
C ILE A 473 19.01 9.79 -1.52
N PHE A 474 17.82 9.61 -2.09
CA PHE A 474 17.52 10.07 -3.45
C PHE A 474 17.42 11.59 -3.55
N ASP A 475 17.03 12.27 -2.47
CA ASP A 475 17.02 13.73 -2.41
C ASP A 475 18.46 14.26 -2.43
N ALA A 476 19.36 13.62 -1.69
CA ALA A 476 20.80 13.97 -1.68
C ALA A 476 21.47 13.67 -3.03
N MET A 477 21.15 12.51 -3.62
CA MET A 477 21.66 12.13 -4.95
C MET A 477 21.19 13.10 -6.05
N ALA A 478 19.98 13.65 -5.93
CA ALA A 478 19.41 14.62 -6.87
C ALA A 478 20.27 15.88 -7.05
N ILE A 479 21.05 16.24 -6.04
CA ILE A 479 21.96 17.41 -6.05
C ILE A 479 23.43 17.00 -5.94
N ASP A 480 23.76 15.80 -6.39
CA ASP A 480 25.12 15.26 -6.51
C ASP A 480 25.92 15.22 -5.18
N LYS A 481 25.24 15.03 -4.03
CA LYS A 481 25.91 14.84 -2.75
C LYS A 481 26.54 13.45 -2.65
N THR A 482 27.64 13.34 -1.89
CA THR A 482 28.17 12.03 -1.50
C THR A 482 27.21 11.37 -0.52
N VAL A 483 26.81 10.13 -0.79
CA VAL A 483 25.80 9.43 0.01
C VAL A 483 26.28 8.05 0.42
N ALA A 484 25.89 7.62 1.64
CA ALA A 484 26.11 6.26 2.13
C ALA A 484 24.86 5.73 2.83
N LEU A 485 24.54 4.45 2.59
CA LEU A 485 23.58 3.68 3.34
C LEU A 485 24.30 2.93 4.45
N TYR A 486 23.94 3.19 5.69
CA TYR A 486 24.53 2.50 6.83
C TYR A 486 23.47 1.72 7.62
N THR A 487 23.53 0.42 7.52
CA THR A 487 22.54 -0.52 8.06
C THR A 487 23.19 -1.63 8.89
N PRO A 488 23.72 -1.33 10.08
CA PRO A 488 24.45 -2.29 10.91
C PRO A 488 23.60 -3.50 11.33
N ASN A 489 22.28 -3.38 11.33
CA ASN A 489 21.32 -4.41 11.71
C ASN A 489 20.55 -4.97 10.50
N HIS A 490 21.13 -4.95 9.31
CA HIS A 490 20.42 -5.28 8.07
C HIS A 490 19.69 -6.64 8.14
N SER A 491 20.35 -7.68 8.60
CA SER A 491 19.75 -9.03 8.70
C SER A 491 18.48 -9.06 9.57
N GLN A 492 18.51 -8.36 10.71
CA GLN A 492 17.35 -8.26 11.59
C GLN A 492 16.25 -7.39 10.98
N TYR A 493 16.63 -6.36 10.22
CA TYR A 493 15.68 -5.46 9.61
C TYR A 493 14.88 -6.13 8.51
N ILE A 494 15.53 -6.89 7.61
CA ILE A 494 14.87 -7.61 6.51
C ILE A 494 14.00 -8.77 6.97
N GLU A 495 14.18 -9.29 8.19
CA GLU A 495 13.25 -10.25 8.80
C GLU A 495 11.89 -9.60 9.09
N ALA A 496 11.88 -8.32 9.46
CA ALA A 496 10.68 -7.56 9.82
C ALA A 496 10.07 -6.77 8.66
N GLN A 497 10.88 -6.33 7.71
CA GLN A 497 10.45 -5.46 6.60
C GLN A 497 11.24 -5.76 5.34
N ASP A 498 10.54 -5.81 4.19
CA ASP A 498 11.20 -6.06 2.91
C ASP A 498 11.70 -4.77 2.27
N VAL A 499 12.87 -4.86 1.64
CA VAL A 499 13.40 -3.81 0.75
C VAL A 499 12.99 -4.11 -0.69
N ASN A 500 12.91 -3.09 -1.52
CA ASN A 500 12.79 -3.24 -2.95
C ASN A 500 14.15 -3.69 -3.50
N GLU A 501 14.29 -4.98 -3.81
CA GLU A 501 15.57 -5.57 -4.20
C GLU A 501 16.20 -4.91 -5.43
N ASP A 502 15.40 -4.49 -6.39
CA ASP A 502 15.89 -3.82 -7.59
C ASP A 502 16.55 -2.49 -7.26
N ILE A 503 15.92 -1.68 -6.39
CA ILE A 503 16.49 -0.43 -5.90
C ILE A 503 17.72 -0.72 -5.04
N TRP A 504 17.62 -1.68 -4.12
CA TRP A 504 18.68 -2.03 -3.17
C TRP A 504 19.94 -2.49 -3.89
N ARG A 505 19.79 -3.30 -4.94
CA ARG A 505 20.92 -3.79 -5.77
C ARG A 505 21.70 -2.65 -6.42
N HIS A 506 21.02 -1.58 -6.87
CA HIS A 506 21.66 -0.40 -7.43
C HIS A 506 22.43 0.42 -6.39
N LEU A 507 22.00 0.37 -5.13
CA LEU A 507 22.64 1.07 -4.01
C LEU A 507 23.80 0.28 -3.39
N SER A 508 24.09 -0.93 -3.86
CA SER A 508 25.07 -1.85 -3.25
C SER A 508 26.48 -1.27 -3.09
N LYS A 509 26.89 -0.37 -3.97
CA LYS A 509 28.23 0.27 -3.94
C LYS A 509 28.39 1.30 -2.81
N ILE A 510 27.31 1.81 -2.26
CA ILE A 510 27.29 2.80 -1.17
C ILE A 510 26.66 2.23 0.09
N TRP A 511 26.45 0.92 0.13
CA TRP A 511 25.84 0.23 1.24
C TRP A 511 26.87 -0.38 2.17
N TYR A 512 26.78 -0.07 3.45
CA TYR A 512 27.69 -0.48 4.52
C TYR A 512 26.93 -1.11 5.67
N THR A 513 27.34 -2.30 6.08
CA THR A 513 26.92 -2.95 7.33
C THR A 513 28.03 -2.89 8.37
N ASP A 514 29.30 -2.77 7.92
CA ASP A 514 30.46 -2.64 8.79
C ASP A 514 30.77 -1.17 9.08
N ARG A 515 30.78 -0.84 10.38
CA ARG A 515 31.03 0.52 10.88
C ARG A 515 32.43 1.01 10.53
N GLN A 516 33.44 0.16 10.69
CA GLN A 516 34.83 0.59 10.49
C GLN A 516 35.14 0.83 9.01
N LEU A 517 34.59 -0.01 8.14
CA LEU A 517 34.72 0.14 6.70
C LEU A 517 34.09 1.47 6.23
N LEU A 518 32.88 1.80 6.74
CA LEU A 518 32.24 3.07 6.45
C LEU A 518 33.11 4.26 6.89
N ILE A 519 33.59 4.25 8.14
CA ILE A 519 34.42 5.33 8.69
C ILE A 519 35.71 5.49 7.87
N ASN A 520 36.38 4.40 7.52
CA ASN A 520 37.60 4.45 6.72
C ASN A 520 37.34 5.08 5.33
N ASN A 521 36.23 4.69 4.69
CA ASN A 521 35.88 5.23 3.36
C ASN A 521 35.44 6.70 3.43
N LEU A 522 34.82 7.13 4.53
CA LEU A 522 34.49 8.55 4.75
C LEU A 522 35.77 9.39 4.90
N ILE A 523 36.69 8.97 5.77
CA ILE A 523 37.93 9.70 6.03
C ILE A 523 38.83 9.75 4.78
N SER A 524 38.93 8.66 4.03
CA SER A 524 39.69 8.58 2.78
C SER A 524 38.97 9.18 1.55
N GLN A 525 37.74 9.67 1.72
CA GLN A 525 36.88 10.16 0.64
C GLN A 525 36.69 9.13 -0.50
N ALA A 526 36.64 7.86 -0.14
CA ALA A 526 36.56 6.73 -1.09
C ALA A 526 35.11 6.30 -1.39
N ILE A 527 34.10 6.97 -0.84
CA ILE A 527 32.70 6.66 -1.14
C ILE A 527 32.40 7.12 -2.59
N PRO A 528 31.96 6.21 -3.47
CA PRO A 528 31.69 6.56 -4.85
C PRO A 528 30.46 7.46 -4.96
N VAL A 529 30.52 8.49 -5.78
CA VAL A 529 29.33 9.22 -6.20
C VAL A 529 28.58 8.36 -7.21
N ILE A 530 27.40 7.92 -6.86
CA ILE A 530 26.54 7.16 -7.75
C ILE A 530 25.37 8.01 -8.22
N LYS A 531 25.00 7.83 -9.49
CA LYS A 531 23.75 8.37 -10.02
C LYS A 531 22.77 7.22 -10.15
N TYR A 532 21.54 7.45 -9.75
CA TYR A 532 20.46 6.51 -9.99
C TYR A 532 19.79 6.87 -11.33
N PRO A 533 20.16 6.18 -12.45
CA PRO A 533 19.75 6.60 -13.79
C PRO A 533 18.25 6.56 -14.03
N GLN A 534 17.55 5.71 -13.28
CA GLN A 534 16.12 5.44 -13.43
C GLN A 534 15.24 6.49 -12.77
N ILE A 535 15.79 7.35 -11.90
CA ILE A 535 15.05 8.48 -11.37
C ILE A 535 15.35 9.68 -12.26
N GLN A 536 14.71 9.70 -13.41
CA GLN A 536 14.66 10.92 -14.20
C GLN A 536 13.88 11.95 -13.41
N HIS A 537 14.58 12.93 -12.85
CA HIS A 537 13.94 14.05 -12.18
C HIS A 537 13.00 14.73 -13.16
N LYS A 538 11.71 14.72 -12.88
CA LYS A 538 10.77 15.53 -13.63
C LYS A 538 11.14 17.00 -13.42
N GLU A 539 11.16 17.77 -14.50
CA GLU A 539 11.69 19.15 -14.47
C GLU A 539 10.80 20.11 -13.68
N GLN A 540 9.49 19.86 -13.63
CA GLN A 540 8.51 20.81 -13.10
C GLN A 540 7.39 20.13 -12.27
N PRO A 541 7.73 19.34 -11.21
CA PRO A 541 6.70 18.73 -10.35
C PRO A 541 5.78 19.75 -9.68
N LEU A 542 6.30 20.87 -9.21
CA LEU A 542 5.51 21.91 -8.54
C LEU A 542 4.44 22.49 -9.45
N GLU A 543 4.79 22.77 -10.69
CA GLU A 543 3.90 23.31 -11.74
C GLU A 543 2.86 22.27 -12.14
N SER A 544 3.26 21.03 -12.42
CA SER A 544 2.38 19.95 -12.85
C SER A 544 1.34 19.61 -11.79
N ILE A 545 1.77 19.47 -10.53
CA ILE A 545 0.85 19.18 -9.43
C ILE A 545 -0.08 20.38 -9.17
N SER A 546 0.44 21.63 -9.25
CA SER A 546 -0.39 22.83 -9.09
C SER A 546 -1.46 22.95 -10.17
N GLN A 547 -1.14 22.58 -11.42
CA GLN A 547 -2.14 22.56 -12.51
C GLN A 547 -3.21 21.49 -12.27
N LEU A 548 -2.84 20.30 -11.77
CA LEU A 548 -3.79 19.27 -11.37
C LEU A 548 -4.74 19.82 -10.30
N ILE A 549 -4.21 20.42 -9.23
CA ILE A 549 -5.01 21.03 -8.16
C ILE A 549 -6.01 22.04 -8.74
N LEU A 550 -5.52 23.00 -9.55
CA LEU A 550 -6.36 24.04 -10.16
C LEU A 550 -7.44 23.46 -11.08
N SER A 551 -7.15 22.37 -11.80
CA SER A 551 -8.14 21.69 -12.63
C SER A 551 -9.30 21.14 -11.80
N LYS A 552 -9.02 20.64 -10.59
CA LYS A 552 -10.02 20.08 -9.66
C LYS A 552 -10.81 21.18 -8.93
N MET A 553 -10.22 22.34 -8.75
CA MET A 553 -10.94 23.52 -8.23
C MET A 553 -12.01 24.05 -9.21
N LYS A 554 -11.80 23.87 -10.54
CA LYS A 554 -12.68 24.39 -11.59
C LYS A 554 -13.82 23.44 -12.00
N SER A 555 -13.77 22.16 -11.66
CA SER A 555 -14.67 21.11 -12.19
C SER A 555 -16.11 21.13 -11.66
N SER A 556 -16.62 22.28 -11.18
CA SER A 556 -17.98 22.42 -10.60
C SER A 556 -18.75 23.62 -11.14
N GLN A 557 -18.47 24.06 -12.37
CA GLN A 557 -19.33 25.02 -13.10
C GLN A 557 -20.18 24.31 -14.15
#